data_6d2e742ccbc83253ff0a090aac078aa6
#
_entry.id   6d2e742ccbc83253ff0a090aac078aa6
#
_cell.length_a   1.000
_cell.length_b   1.000
_cell.length_c   1.000
_cell.angle_alpha   90.00
_cell.angle_beta   90.00
_cell.angle_gamma   90.00
#
_symmetry.space_group_name_H-M   'P 1'
#
loop_
_entity.id
_entity.type
_entity.pdbx_description
1 polymer ?
#
loop_
_entity_poly.entity_id
_entity_poly.type
_entity_poly.pdbx_seq_one_letter_code
_entity_poly.pdbx_strand_id
1 'polypeptide(L)'
;EHIEDDNKALNELHRVIKNKGTLIAQVPLEKNLKKTFENKEIMNPKERNKYFGQYDHVRVYGLDFYARLSKSGFTPKKIDILKEISNEEKIKYCLPKDEKIPIGIAIK
;
A
#
# COMPACT_ATOMS: atom_id res chain seq x y z
N GLU A 1 -3.20 -5.45 -1.67
CA GLU A 1 -2.97 -6.18 -2.91
C GLU A 1 -3.68 -7.53 -2.97
N HIS A 2 -4.16 -8.05 -1.81
CA HIS A 2 -4.87 -9.33 -1.70
C HIS A 2 -6.40 -9.19 -1.70
N ILE A 3 -6.92 -7.99 -1.48
CA ILE A 3 -8.35 -7.73 -1.30
C ILE A 3 -8.97 -7.28 -2.62
N GLU A 4 -10.01 -7.97 -3.10
CA GLU A 4 -10.65 -7.65 -4.38
C GLU A 4 -11.27 -6.24 -4.41
N ASP A 5 -11.98 -5.83 -3.35
CA ASP A 5 -12.54 -4.48 -3.20
C ASP A 5 -11.78 -3.67 -2.15
N ASP A 6 -10.65 -3.12 -2.56
CA ASP A 6 -9.78 -2.33 -1.68
C ASP A 6 -10.43 -1.01 -1.25
N ASN A 7 -11.28 -0.41 -2.08
CA ASN A 7 -12.01 0.81 -1.72
C ASN A 7 -12.97 0.55 -0.56
N LYS A 8 -13.71 -0.56 -0.60
CA LYS A 8 -14.58 -0.97 0.50
C LYS A 8 -13.78 -1.23 1.77
N ALA A 9 -12.64 -1.93 1.66
CA ALA A 9 -11.76 -2.20 2.80
C ALA A 9 -11.21 -0.90 3.41
N LEU A 10 -10.74 0.04 2.59
CA LEU A 10 -10.24 1.33 3.06
C LEU A 10 -11.34 2.18 3.73
N ASN A 11 -12.55 2.16 3.18
CA ASN A 11 -13.70 2.85 3.79
C ASN A 11 -14.05 2.25 5.16
N GLU A 12 -14.03 0.93 5.33
CA GLU A 12 -14.26 0.28 6.62
C GLU A 12 -13.14 0.56 7.62
N LEU A 13 -11.89 0.58 7.19
CA LEU A 13 -10.76 1.00 8.03
C LEU A 13 -10.93 2.45 8.50
N HIS A 14 -11.33 3.35 7.60
CA HIS A 14 -11.62 4.73 7.98
C HIS A 14 -12.78 4.82 8.97
N ARG A 15 -13.84 4.02 8.78
CA ARG A 15 -15.00 4.01 9.68
C ARG A 15 -14.63 3.66 11.11
N VAL A 16 -13.74 2.69 11.33
CA VAL A 16 -13.41 2.17 12.68
C VAL A 16 -12.26 2.94 13.34
N ILE A 17 -11.37 3.55 12.58
CA ILE A 17 -10.26 4.35 13.12
C ILE A 17 -10.81 5.65 13.72
N LYS A 18 -10.35 6.01 14.91
CA LYS A 18 -10.72 7.27 15.59
C LYS A 18 -10.30 8.49 14.75
N ASN A 19 -11.01 9.61 14.95
CA ASN A 19 -10.57 10.88 14.37
C ASN A 19 -9.11 11.18 14.73
N LYS A 20 -8.32 11.58 13.75
CA LYS A 20 -6.85 11.77 13.84
C LYS A 20 -6.06 10.48 14.09
N GLY A 21 -6.70 9.33 14.09
CA GLY A 21 -6.01 8.04 14.15
C GLY A 21 -5.21 7.74 12.87
N THR A 22 -4.22 6.89 12.99
CA THR A 22 -3.29 6.56 11.89
C THR A 22 -3.53 5.17 11.35
N LEU A 23 -3.63 5.06 10.04
CA LEU A 23 -3.55 3.82 9.28
C LEU A 23 -2.14 3.68 8.71
N ILE A 24 -1.46 2.58 8.99
CA ILE A 24 -0.25 2.16 8.28
C ILE A 24 -0.69 1.18 7.20
N ALA A 25 -0.52 1.59 5.93
CA ALA A 25 -0.93 0.78 4.78
C ALA A 25 0.33 0.38 3.99
N GLN A 26 1.05 -0.60 4.52
CA GLN A 26 2.24 -1.13 3.88
C GLN A 26 1.83 -2.08 2.76
N VAL A 27 1.92 -1.60 1.53
CA VAL A 27 1.66 -2.36 0.31
C VAL A 27 2.85 -2.22 -0.64
N PRO A 28 3.16 -3.22 -1.47
CA PRO A 28 4.16 -3.08 -2.53
C PRO A 28 3.72 -1.98 -3.52
N LEU A 29 4.45 -0.87 -3.56
CA LEU A 29 4.19 0.22 -4.50
C LEU A 29 5.21 0.16 -5.65
N GLU A 30 4.70 -0.01 -6.87
CA GLU A 30 5.54 0.11 -8.07
C GLU A 30 5.75 1.59 -8.42
N LYS A 31 6.97 2.09 -8.19
CA LYS A 31 7.32 3.51 -8.31
C LYS A 31 7.19 4.05 -9.74
N ASN A 32 7.37 3.19 -10.73
CA ASN A 32 7.29 3.55 -12.14
C ASN A 32 5.84 3.50 -12.66
N LEU A 33 4.92 3.01 -11.87
CA LEU A 33 3.53 2.85 -12.24
C LEU A 33 2.69 4.02 -11.68
N LYS A 34 2.19 4.89 -12.55
CA LYS A 34 1.34 6.02 -12.15
C LYS A 34 -0.04 5.57 -11.68
N LYS A 35 -0.60 4.54 -12.32
CA LYS A 35 -1.91 3.97 -11.99
C LYS A 35 -1.75 2.51 -11.61
N THR A 36 -2.49 2.09 -10.61
CA THR A 36 -2.62 0.69 -10.20
C THR A 36 -3.02 -0.18 -11.39
N PHE A 37 -2.26 -1.25 -11.60
CA PHE A 37 -2.62 -2.28 -12.57
C PHE A 37 -3.47 -3.34 -11.89
N GLU A 38 -4.70 -3.50 -12.36
CA GLU A 38 -5.62 -4.53 -11.91
C GLU A 38 -6.47 -5.03 -13.09
N ASN A 39 -6.72 -6.33 -13.12
CA ASN A 39 -7.58 -6.95 -14.11
C ASN A 39 -8.34 -8.11 -13.47
N LYS A 40 -9.66 -7.99 -13.38
CA LYS A 40 -10.55 -8.98 -12.76
C LYS A 40 -10.62 -10.31 -13.52
N GLU A 41 -10.23 -10.33 -14.78
CA GLU A 41 -10.20 -11.56 -15.59
C GLU A 41 -9.03 -12.46 -15.22
N ILE A 42 -7.97 -11.91 -14.59
CA ILE A 42 -6.81 -12.67 -14.11
C ILE A 42 -7.18 -13.34 -12.79
N MET A 43 -7.74 -14.55 -12.86
CA MET A 43 -8.19 -15.31 -11.70
C MET A 43 -7.28 -16.50 -11.38
N ASN A 44 -6.57 -17.02 -12.37
CA ASN A 44 -5.70 -18.20 -12.21
C ASN A 44 -4.45 -17.84 -11.38
N PRO A 45 -4.07 -18.62 -10.36
CA PRO A 45 -2.89 -18.36 -9.53
C PRO A 45 -1.58 -18.23 -10.31
N LYS A 46 -1.39 -18.99 -11.38
CA LYS A 46 -0.18 -18.89 -12.22
C LYS A 46 -0.13 -17.57 -12.98
N GLU A 47 -1.27 -17.09 -13.48
CA GLU A 47 -1.38 -15.80 -14.14
C GLU A 47 -1.20 -14.66 -13.14
N ARG A 48 -1.81 -14.74 -11.95
CA ARG A 48 -1.61 -13.77 -10.87
C ARG A 48 -0.14 -13.65 -10.50
N ASN A 49 0.56 -14.77 -10.35
CA ASN A 49 2.00 -14.78 -10.10
C ASN A 49 2.79 -14.07 -11.20
N LYS A 50 2.41 -14.28 -12.47
CA LYS A 50 3.06 -13.66 -13.63
C LYS A 50 2.82 -12.15 -13.71
N TYR A 51 1.56 -11.70 -13.50
CA TYR A 51 1.14 -10.32 -13.73
C TYR A 51 1.20 -9.44 -12.48
N PHE A 52 0.98 -10.03 -11.30
CA PHE A 52 0.92 -9.29 -10.03
C PHE A 52 2.06 -9.65 -9.07
N GLY A 53 2.94 -10.59 -9.45
CA GLY A 53 4.11 -10.96 -8.68
C GLY A 53 3.89 -12.02 -7.60
N GLN A 54 2.63 -12.38 -7.29
CA GLN A 54 2.28 -13.42 -6.32
C GLN A 54 0.94 -14.07 -6.68
N TYR A 55 0.77 -15.35 -6.34
CA TYR A 55 -0.37 -16.18 -6.74
C TYR A 55 -1.73 -15.71 -6.21
N ASP A 56 -1.75 -14.97 -5.12
CA ASP A 56 -2.94 -14.43 -4.44
C ASP A 56 -3.07 -12.91 -4.52
N HIS A 57 -2.15 -12.24 -5.20
CA HIS A 57 -2.30 -10.82 -5.51
C HIS A 57 -3.39 -10.62 -6.58
N VAL A 58 -4.14 -9.55 -6.45
CA VAL A 58 -5.20 -9.16 -7.40
C VAL A 58 -4.88 -7.86 -8.13
N ARG A 59 -3.79 -7.19 -7.74
CA ARG A 59 -3.27 -5.95 -8.34
C ARG A 59 -1.81 -5.70 -8.03
N VAL A 60 -1.24 -4.78 -8.80
CA VAL A 60 0.03 -4.10 -8.50
C VAL A 60 -0.30 -2.63 -8.29
N TYR A 61 -0.09 -2.13 -7.07
CA TYR A 61 -0.35 -0.73 -6.77
C TYR A 61 0.65 0.21 -7.43
N GLY A 62 0.11 1.24 -8.07
CA GLY A 62 0.85 2.40 -8.53
C GLY A 62 0.81 3.56 -7.54
N LEU A 63 1.33 4.70 -7.97
CA LEU A 63 1.37 5.91 -7.15
C LEU A 63 -0.02 6.50 -6.85
N ASP A 64 -1.05 6.09 -7.57
CA ASP A 64 -2.45 6.43 -7.32
C ASP A 64 -3.02 5.80 -6.05
N PHE A 65 -2.28 4.91 -5.36
CA PHE A 65 -2.67 4.38 -4.05
C PHE A 65 -2.92 5.50 -3.03
N TYR A 66 -2.12 6.57 -3.06
CA TYR A 66 -2.35 7.74 -2.22
C TYR A 66 -3.70 8.43 -2.50
N ALA A 67 -4.12 8.46 -3.76
CA ALA A 67 -5.43 8.97 -4.14
C ALA A 67 -6.57 8.05 -3.66
N ARG A 68 -6.36 6.72 -3.62
CA ARG A 68 -7.32 5.77 -3.03
C ARG A 68 -7.50 6.03 -1.54
N LEU A 69 -6.41 6.25 -0.79
CA LEU A 69 -6.47 6.66 0.62
C LEU A 69 -7.28 7.96 0.80
N SER A 70 -7.01 8.98 -0.02
CA SER A 70 -7.73 10.25 0.04
C SER A 70 -9.23 10.08 -0.21
N LYS A 71 -9.62 9.30 -1.20
CA LYS A 71 -11.04 9.03 -1.53
C LYS A 71 -11.78 8.34 -0.38
N SER A 72 -11.07 7.55 0.43
CA SER A 72 -11.62 6.85 1.60
C SER A 72 -11.60 7.70 2.88
N GLY A 73 -11.33 9.01 2.79
CA GLY A 73 -11.38 9.94 3.92
C GLY A 73 -10.07 10.08 4.70
N PHE A 74 -8.99 9.43 4.28
CA PHE A 74 -7.69 9.63 4.90
C PHE A 74 -6.94 10.81 4.30
N THR A 75 -6.16 11.51 5.13
CA THR A 75 -5.09 12.39 4.64
C THR A 75 -3.83 11.55 4.46
N PRO A 76 -3.42 11.25 3.23
CA PRO A 76 -2.28 10.41 2.99
C PRO A 76 -0.96 11.11 3.30
N LYS A 77 -0.05 10.39 3.91
CA LYS A 77 1.34 10.81 4.12
C LYS A 77 2.29 9.71 3.67
N LYS A 78 3.50 10.10 3.33
CA LYS A 78 4.58 9.20 2.95
C LYS A 78 5.65 9.29 4.01
N ILE A 79 5.91 8.19 4.70
CA ILE A 79 6.99 8.12 5.68
C ILE A 79 8.19 7.44 5.05
N ASP A 80 9.34 8.08 5.16
CA ASP A 80 10.64 7.54 4.80
C ASP A 80 11.39 7.19 6.09
N ILE A 81 10.93 6.12 6.73
CA ILE A 81 11.47 5.68 8.03
C ILE A 81 12.96 5.32 7.93
N LEU A 82 13.42 4.91 6.75
CA LEU A 82 14.80 4.49 6.55
C LEU A 82 15.79 5.64 6.62
N LYS A 83 15.34 6.89 6.52
CA LYS A 83 16.21 8.05 6.71
C LYS A 83 16.65 8.25 8.15
N GLU A 84 15.87 7.77 9.10
CA GLU A 84 16.12 7.92 10.54
C GLU A 84 16.91 6.74 11.10
N ILE A 85 17.14 5.69 10.31
CA ILE A 85 17.82 4.46 10.72
C ILE A 85 19.26 4.46 10.19
N SER A 86 20.23 4.18 11.08
CA SER A 86 21.63 4.09 10.70
C SER A 86 21.91 2.96 9.71
N ASN A 87 23.00 3.07 8.95
CA ASN A 87 23.39 2.01 8.02
C ASN A 87 23.70 0.69 8.74
N GLU A 88 24.27 0.75 9.94
CA GLU A 88 24.53 -0.43 10.75
C GLU A 88 23.24 -1.16 11.14
N GLU A 89 22.23 -0.40 11.58
CA GLU A 89 20.91 -0.95 11.89
C GLU A 89 20.20 -1.51 10.65
N LYS A 90 20.32 -0.84 9.50
CA LYS A 90 19.77 -1.36 8.24
C LYS A 90 20.36 -2.71 7.87
N ILE A 91 21.68 -2.89 8.04
CA ILE A 91 22.36 -4.17 7.82
C ILE A 91 21.91 -5.19 8.86
N LYS A 92 21.94 -4.82 10.14
CA LYS A 92 21.59 -5.70 11.27
C LYS A 92 20.17 -6.27 11.14
N TYR A 93 19.22 -5.45 10.71
CA TYR A 93 17.80 -5.83 10.58
C TYR A 93 17.39 -6.21 9.16
N CYS A 94 18.35 -6.36 8.24
CA CYS A 94 18.10 -6.69 6.83
C CYS A 94 17.07 -5.77 6.16
N LEU A 95 17.09 -4.47 6.49
CA LEU A 95 16.14 -3.50 5.94
C LEU A 95 16.48 -3.15 4.49
N PRO A 96 15.48 -2.88 3.63
CA PRO A 96 15.71 -2.45 2.26
C PRO A 96 16.41 -1.10 2.22
N LYS A 97 17.11 -0.82 1.12
CA LYS A 97 17.84 0.46 0.96
C LYS A 97 16.91 1.67 0.83
N ASP A 98 15.74 1.47 0.26
CA ASP A 98 14.78 2.52 -0.03
C ASP A 98 13.35 1.96 0.01
N GLU A 99 12.66 2.20 1.10
CA GLU A 99 11.24 1.87 1.24
C GLU A 99 10.49 3.05 1.83
N LYS A 100 9.34 3.37 1.23
CA LYS A 100 8.45 4.43 1.70
C LYS A 100 7.10 3.82 2.02
N ILE A 101 6.71 3.95 3.27
CA ILE A 101 5.48 3.38 3.79
C ILE A 101 4.35 4.41 3.63
N PRO A 102 3.28 4.09 2.89
CA PRO A 102 2.08 4.88 2.88
C PRO A 102 1.39 4.85 4.24
N ILE A 103 1.04 6.01 4.75
CA ILE A 103 0.15 6.13 5.90
C ILE A 103 -1.04 7.01 5.58
N GLY A 104 -2.13 6.79 6.27
CA GLY A 104 -3.33 7.62 6.23
C GLY A 104 -3.69 8.14 7.62
N ILE A 105 -3.98 9.42 7.72
CA ILE A 105 -4.57 10.01 8.94
C ILE A 105 -6.06 10.14 8.70
N ALA A 106 -6.88 9.53 9.57
CA ALA A 106 -8.32 9.62 9.49
C ALA A 106 -8.79 11.02 9.95
N ILE A 107 -9.52 11.70 9.08
CA ILE A 107 -10.17 12.97 9.40
C ILE A 107 -11.68 12.75 9.38
N LYS A 108 -12.34 13.06 10.48
CA LYS A 108 -13.79 12.91 10.68
C LYS A 108 -14.40 14.21 11.19
#